data_e42fdc79e702ed740ccf2da9539d0a4e
#
_entry.id   e42fdc79e702ed740ccf2da9539d0a4e
#
_cell.length_a   1.000
_cell.length_b   1.000
_cell.length_c   1.000
_cell.angle_alpha   90.00
_cell.angle_beta   90.00
_cell.angle_gamma   90.00
#
_symmetry.space_group_name_H-M   'P 1'
#
loop_
_entity.id
_entity.type
_entity.pdbx_description
1 polymer ?
#
loop_
_entity_poly.entity_id
_entity_poly.type
_entity_poly.pdbx_seq_one_letter_code
_entity_poly.pdbx_strand_id
1 'polypeptide(L)'
;LTPKHEAGVCAFYGECGRNPEVNESLVPSKVPCLSNRPARVASGALLALLRSVCPELVRSDNDTRVCCSFGQLVSLSISVGLSGVVLARCPACIRNFANLYCHNICSPDQSLFTNVTRVIDYGAVPGTHAVLEYQLFYRSRYAEDTFTSCRGVRLPATGGYAIATMCGRYGAQLCTAQHWLDFQGNKNNGLAPLQINFRLLPNGSEPGQGIAPLDAPVWRCDQAPSADQEPCSCQDCAQACPPVVPPSDPPPPFRVGEADGVLVICIVIFAVLALVFLAAVLCRRGSAEA
;
A
#
# COMPACT_ATOMS: atom_id res chain seq x y z
N LEU A 1 -25.80 4.90 25.33
CA LEU A 1 -24.39 4.79 25.71
C LEU A 1 -23.67 6.00 25.12
N THR A 2 -23.20 6.92 25.95
CA THR A 2 -22.31 8.01 25.50
C THR A 2 -20.95 7.40 25.10
N PRO A 3 -20.40 7.73 23.93
CA PRO A 3 -19.06 7.28 23.53
C PRO A 3 -18.02 7.70 24.58
N LYS A 4 -17.18 6.76 24.97
CA LYS A 4 -16.01 7.05 25.85
C LYS A 4 -14.77 7.04 24.98
N HIS A 5 -14.07 8.17 24.91
CA HIS A 5 -12.79 8.28 24.21
C HIS A 5 -11.66 8.21 25.25
N GLU A 6 -11.35 6.98 25.68
CA GLU A 6 -10.38 6.69 26.73
C GLU A 6 -9.39 5.62 26.26
N ALA A 7 -8.12 5.70 26.73
CA ALA A 7 -7.14 4.68 26.48
C ALA A 7 -7.54 3.33 27.09
N GLY A 8 -7.26 2.24 26.39
CA GLY A 8 -7.60 0.88 26.84
C GLY A 8 -9.08 0.53 26.75
N VAL A 9 -9.92 1.34 26.08
CA VAL A 9 -11.35 1.12 25.92
C VAL A 9 -11.72 0.85 24.47
N CYS A 10 -12.66 -0.07 24.25
CA CYS A 10 -13.18 -0.46 22.94
C CYS A 10 -14.41 0.35 22.58
N ALA A 11 -14.46 0.93 21.38
CA ALA A 11 -15.65 1.55 20.82
C ALA A 11 -16.69 0.51 20.37
N PHE A 12 -16.23 -0.63 19.90
CA PHE A 12 -17.05 -1.78 19.53
C PHE A 12 -16.26 -3.10 19.76
N TYR A 13 -17.00 -4.21 19.87
CA TYR A 13 -16.40 -5.53 20.09
C TYR A 13 -17.35 -6.65 19.66
N GLY A 14 -16.81 -7.68 19.01
CA GLY A 14 -17.59 -8.86 18.63
C GLY A 14 -18.45 -8.62 17.38
N GLU A 15 -19.39 -9.51 17.16
CA GLU A 15 -20.21 -9.54 15.94
C GLU A 15 -21.71 -9.48 16.28
N CYS A 16 -22.42 -8.51 15.69
CA CYS A 16 -23.84 -8.25 15.85
C CYS A 16 -24.61 -8.40 14.52
N GLY A 17 -24.43 -9.53 13.86
CA GLY A 17 -25.18 -9.86 12.65
C GLY A 17 -24.77 -9.09 11.41
N ARG A 18 -25.60 -9.17 10.38
CA ARG A 18 -25.39 -8.48 9.10
C ARG A 18 -26.03 -7.10 9.12
N ASN A 19 -25.44 -6.19 8.36
CA ASN A 19 -26.04 -4.88 8.11
C ASN A 19 -27.27 -5.04 7.20
N PRO A 20 -28.48 -4.68 7.62
CA PRO A 20 -29.68 -4.80 6.80
C PRO A 20 -29.71 -3.83 5.60
N GLU A 21 -28.84 -2.84 5.57
CA GLU A 21 -28.75 -1.84 4.50
C GLU A 21 -27.75 -2.21 3.40
N VAL A 22 -27.01 -3.31 3.58
CA VAL A 22 -26.03 -3.80 2.59
C VAL A 22 -26.58 -5.08 1.97
N ASN A 23 -26.95 -5.02 0.70
CA ASN A 23 -27.62 -6.14 0.02
C ASN A 23 -26.67 -7.33 -0.22
N GLU A 24 -25.44 -7.09 -0.63
CA GLU A 24 -24.42 -8.14 -0.81
C GLU A 24 -23.04 -7.56 -0.55
N SER A 25 -22.22 -8.28 0.21
CA SER A 25 -20.80 -7.99 0.40
C SER A 25 -19.97 -9.05 -0.31
N LEU A 26 -18.91 -8.64 -0.98
CA LEU A 26 -17.92 -9.56 -1.58
C LEU A 26 -17.24 -10.42 -0.51
N VAL A 27 -17.11 -9.88 0.69
CA VAL A 27 -16.64 -10.60 1.87
C VAL A 27 -17.79 -10.62 2.88
N PRO A 28 -18.40 -11.81 3.16
CA PRO A 28 -19.45 -11.93 4.16
C PRO A 28 -18.86 -11.56 5.53
N SER A 29 -19.11 -10.37 5.98
CA SER A 29 -18.70 -9.89 7.30
C SER A 29 -19.88 -9.36 8.07
N LYS A 30 -19.83 -9.59 9.39
CA LYS A 30 -20.82 -9.10 10.32
C LYS A 30 -20.40 -7.75 10.85
N VAL A 31 -21.36 -6.90 11.16
CA VAL A 31 -21.08 -5.62 11.82
C VAL A 31 -20.75 -5.83 13.29
N PRO A 32 -19.91 -4.98 13.90
CA PRO A 32 -19.55 -5.13 15.30
C PRO A 32 -20.67 -4.65 16.24
N CYS A 33 -20.62 -5.13 17.48
CA CYS A 33 -21.50 -4.65 18.54
C CYS A 33 -20.90 -3.43 19.23
N LEU A 34 -21.71 -2.43 19.52
CA LEU A 34 -21.31 -1.26 20.31
C LEU A 34 -20.73 -1.71 21.66
N SER A 35 -19.63 -1.11 22.06
CA SER A 35 -18.95 -1.41 23.33
C SER A 35 -18.44 -0.12 23.98
N ASN A 36 -18.24 -0.16 25.30
CA ASN A 36 -17.48 0.81 26.09
C ASN A 36 -16.69 0.05 27.17
N ARG A 37 -16.32 -1.19 26.87
CA ARG A 37 -15.63 -2.05 27.81
C ARG A 37 -14.10 -1.97 27.60
N PRO A 38 -13.34 -2.24 28.65
CA PRO A 38 -11.89 -2.33 28.53
C PRO A 38 -11.45 -3.38 27.50
N ALA A 39 -10.32 -3.11 26.83
CA ALA A 39 -9.67 -4.06 25.94
C ALA A 39 -9.33 -5.37 26.66
N ARG A 40 -9.49 -6.49 25.99
CA ARG A 40 -9.32 -7.83 26.54
C ARG A 40 -7.95 -8.41 26.24
N VAL A 41 -7.41 -9.21 27.16
CA VAL A 41 -6.16 -9.93 26.92
C VAL A 41 -6.35 -10.94 25.80
N ALA A 42 -5.49 -10.86 24.78
CA ALA A 42 -5.45 -11.85 23.71
C ALA A 42 -4.69 -13.10 24.18
N SER A 43 -5.28 -14.26 23.97
CA SER A 43 -4.68 -15.55 24.35
C SER A 43 -5.02 -16.64 23.34
N GLY A 44 -4.28 -17.76 23.40
CA GLY A 44 -4.54 -18.94 22.58
C GLY A 44 -4.59 -18.62 21.07
N ALA A 45 -5.63 -19.12 20.39
CA ALA A 45 -5.82 -18.97 18.95
C ALA A 45 -5.92 -17.50 18.50
N LEU A 46 -6.53 -16.64 19.32
CA LEU A 46 -6.62 -15.20 19.02
C LEU A 46 -5.23 -14.55 18.97
N LEU A 47 -4.37 -14.83 19.95
CA LEU A 47 -3.01 -14.29 19.98
C LEU A 47 -2.14 -14.85 18.83
N ALA A 48 -2.28 -16.14 18.52
CA ALA A 48 -1.57 -16.76 17.41
C ALA A 48 -1.94 -16.12 16.06
N LEU A 49 -3.23 -15.91 15.81
CA LEU A 49 -3.71 -15.24 14.60
C LEU A 49 -3.29 -13.76 14.58
N LEU A 50 -3.34 -13.08 15.72
CA LEU A 50 -2.91 -11.68 15.85
C LEU A 50 -1.45 -11.50 15.46
N ARG A 51 -0.56 -12.40 15.85
CA ARG A 51 0.87 -12.39 15.46
C ARG A 51 1.05 -12.49 13.94
N SER A 52 0.20 -13.25 13.29
CA SER A 52 0.26 -13.43 11.84
C SER A 52 -0.31 -12.23 11.07
N VAL A 53 -1.44 -11.69 11.51
CA VAL A 53 -2.19 -10.67 10.77
C VAL A 53 -1.84 -9.24 11.21
N CYS A 54 -1.71 -9.04 12.53
CA CYS A 54 -1.54 -7.74 13.17
C CYS A 54 -0.34 -7.73 14.14
N PRO A 55 0.88 -8.09 13.71
CA PRO A 55 2.01 -8.23 14.63
C PRO A 55 2.40 -6.94 15.34
N GLU A 56 2.09 -5.76 14.78
CA GLU A 56 2.36 -4.46 15.42
C GLU A 56 1.54 -4.23 16.70
N LEU A 57 0.43 -4.94 16.88
CA LEU A 57 -0.39 -4.87 18.08
C LEU A 57 0.07 -5.83 19.19
N VAL A 58 1.00 -6.74 18.88
CA VAL A 58 1.50 -7.73 19.83
C VAL A 58 2.60 -7.11 20.68
N ARG A 59 2.39 -7.03 22.01
CA ARG A 59 3.40 -6.55 22.97
C ARG A 59 4.14 -7.72 23.60
N SER A 60 3.41 -8.60 24.28
CA SER A 60 3.94 -9.81 24.88
C SER A 60 2.83 -10.85 25.01
N ASP A 61 3.18 -12.09 25.34
CA ASP A 61 2.22 -13.20 25.45
C ASP A 61 1.17 -12.99 26.55
N ASN A 62 1.52 -12.26 27.58
CA ASN A 62 0.66 -12.06 28.75
C ASN A 62 0.04 -10.66 28.86
N ASP A 63 0.49 -9.70 28.04
CA ASP A 63 0.06 -8.29 28.13
C ASP A 63 -0.45 -7.70 26.79
N THR A 64 -0.69 -8.54 25.80
CA THR A 64 -1.31 -8.11 24.55
C THR A 64 -2.81 -7.99 24.77
N ARG A 65 -3.33 -6.76 24.64
CA ARG A 65 -4.77 -6.45 24.76
C ARG A 65 -5.33 -6.01 23.43
N VAL A 66 -6.58 -6.38 23.15
CA VAL A 66 -7.26 -6.09 21.89
C VAL A 66 -8.74 -5.78 22.08
N CYS A 67 -9.30 -5.06 21.11
CA CYS A 67 -10.72 -4.74 21.00
C CYS A 67 -11.44 -5.59 19.93
N CYS A 68 -10.86 -6.66 19.48
CA CYS A 68 -11.49 -7.57 18.52
C CYS A 68 -11.70 -8.98 19.09
N SER A 69 -12.72 -9.65 18.60
CA SER A 69 -12.93 -11.08 18.80
C SER A 69 -12.15 -11.90 17.78
N PHE A 70 -12.04 -13.21 18.03
CA PHE A 70 -11.42 -14.13 17.08
C PHE A 70 -12.12 -14.09 15.71
N GLY A 71 -13.47 -14.07 15.68
CA GLY A 71 -14.23 -14.00 14.44
C GLY A 71 -13.96 -12.72 13.64
N GLN A 72 -13.89 -11.56 14.30
CA GLN A 72 -13.52 -10.30 13.65
C GLN A 72 -12.10 -10.36 13.06
N LEU A 73 -11.14 -10.94 13.77
CA LEU A 73 -9.76 -11.06 13.28
C LEU A 73 -9.67 -12.06 12.11
N VAL A 74 -10.46 -13.14 12.10
CA VAL A 74 -10.56 -14.06 10.95
C VAL A 74 -11.11 -13.33 9.72
N SER A 75 -12.18 -12.56 9.88
CA SER A 75 -12.75 -11.76 8.78
C SER A 75 -11.73 -10.73 8.25
N LEU A 76 -11.00 -10.07 9.13
CA LEU A 76 -9.90 -9.17 8.76
C LEU A 76 -8.80 -9.90 8.00
N SER A 77 -8.38 -11.07 8.47
CA SER A 77 -7.34 -11.88 7.82
C SER A 77 -7.71 -12.22 6.37
N ILE A 78 -8.96 -12.58 6.12
CA ILE A 78 -9.47 -12.85 4.76
C ILE A 78 -9.41 -11.58 3.90
N SER A 79 -9.89 -10.45 4.41
CA SER A 79 -9.92 -9.17 3.68
C SER A 79 -8.51 -8.67 3.33
N VAL A 80 -7.59 -8.75 4.29
CA VAL A 80 -6.17 -8.39 4.08
C VAL A 80 -5.52 -9.35 3.09
N GLY A 81 -5.82 -10.64 3.17
CA GLY A 81 -5.33 -11.65 2.23
C GLY A 81 -5.76 -11.37 0.79
N LEU A 82 -7.01 -11.01 0.56
CA LEU A 82 -7.52 -10.63 -0.76
C LEU A 82 -6.84 -9.36 -1.30
N SER A 83 -6.68 -8.34 -0.46
CA SER A 83 -5.95 -7.12 -0.84
C SER A 83 -4.48 -7.39 -1.08
N GLY A 84 -3.88 -8.35 -0.35
CA GLY A 84 -2.52 -8.80 -0.52
C GLY A 84 -2.23 -9.33 -1.93
N VAL A 85 -3.20 -9.97 -2.60
CA VAL A 85 -3.02 -10.43 -3.99
C VAL A 85 -2.79 -9.24 -4.94
N VAL A 86 -3.52 -8.15 -4.74
CA VAL A 86 -3.41 -6.93 -5.55
C VAL A 86 -2.13 -6.16 -5.25
N LEU A 87 -1.68 -6.17 -4.00
CA LEU A 87 -0.52 -5.43 -3.50
C LEU A 87 0.75 -6.28 -3.38
N ALA A 88 0.74 -7.54 -3.86
CA ALA A 88 1.76 -8.57 -3.62
C ALA A 88 3.20 -8.16 -3.92
N ARG A 89 3.40 -7.19 -4.83
CA ARG A 89 4.72 -6.76 -5.28
C ARG A 89 5.47 -5.86 -4.29
N CYS A 90 4.78 -5.36 -3.25
CA CYS A 90 5.38 -4.45 -2.29
C CYS A 90 5.07 -4.86 -0.85
N PRO A 91 5.97 -5.58 -0.15
CA PRO A 91 5.77 -6.04 1.23
C PRO A 91 5.46 -4.91 2.22
N ALA A 92 6.15 -3.77 2.10
CA ALA A 92 5.90 -2.60 2.96
C ALA A 92 4.47 -2.06 2.79
N CYS A 93 3.97 -1.99 1.54
CA CYS A 93 2.59 -1.57 1.28
C CYS A 93 1.58 -2.53 1.92
N ILE A 94 1.73 -3.86 1.74
CA ILE A 94 0.84 -4.85 2.34
C ILE A 94 0.82 -4.71 3.86
N ARG A 95 2.00 -4.55 4.47
CA ARG A 95 2.13 -4.41 5.92
C ARG A 95 1.41 -3.17 6.43
N ASN A 96 1.63 -2.02 5.79
CA ASN A 96 0.98 -0.77 6.15
C ASN A 96 -0.54 -0.83 5.94
N PHE A 97 -0.99 -1.41 4.83
CA PHE A 97 -2.40 -1.62 4.54
C PHE A 97 -3.08 -2.50 5.61
N ALA A 98 -2.47 -3.63 5.94
CA ALA A 98 -2.96 -4.49 7.02
C ALA A 98 -3.02 -3.74 8.36
N ASN A 99 -2.00 -2.94 8.66
CA ASN A 99 -1.90 -2.21 9.92
C ASN A 99 -3.00 -1.14 10.10
N LEU A 100 -3.44 -0.48 9.00
CA LEU A 100 -4.61 0.41 9.04
C LEU A 100 -5.84 -0.28 9.64
N TYR A 101 -6.13 -1.49 9.18
CA TYR A 101 -7.30 -2.26 9.61
C TYR A 101 -7.07 -2.99 10.93
N CYS A 102 -5.84 -3.39 11.22
CA CYS A 102 -5.46 -3.93 12.50
C CYS A 102 -5.75 -2.93 13.64
N HIS A 103 -5.34 -1.68 13.47
CA HIS A 103 -5.67 -0.63 14.43
C HIS A 103 -7.16 -0.34 14.49
N ASN A 104 -7.83 -0.22 13.34
CA ASN A 104 -9.26 0.04 13.28
C ASN A 104 -10.07 -1.00 14.07
N ILE A 105 -9.77 -2.29 13.88
CA ILE A 105 -10.59 -3.38 14.41
C ILE A 105 -10.12 -3.87 15.77
N CYS A 106 -8.80 -3.93 16.00
CA CYS A 106 -8.21 -4.64 17.13
C CYS A 106 -7.44 -3.75 18.12
N SER A 107 -7.16 -2.47 17.84
CA SER A 107 -6.38 -1.63 18.76
C SER A 107 -6.98 -1.64 20.16
N PRO A 108 -6.15 -1.80 21.23
CA PRO A 108 -6.64 -1.68 22.60
C PRO A 108 -7.14 -0.27 22.93
N ASP A 109 -6.66 0.74 22.20
CA ASP A 109 -7.01 2.15 22.36
C ASP A 109 -8.04 2.61 21.30
N GLN A 110 -8.82 1.69 20.76
CA GLN A 110 -9.73 1.91 19.64
C GLN A 110 -10.66 3.09 19.85
N SER A 111 -11.20 3.27 21.07
CA SER A 111 -12.14 4.36 21.36
C SER A 111 -11.52 5.74 21.29
N LEU A 112 -10.18 5.88 21.41
CA LEU A 112 -9.52 7.18 21.32
C LEU A 112 -9.67 7.81 19.93
N PHE A 113 -9.66 7.01 18.87
CA PHE A 113 -9.72 7.51 17.50
C PHE A 113 -10.96 7.05 16.72
N THR A 114 -11.91 6.41 17.40
CA THR A 114 -13.16 5.92 16.80
C THR A 114 -14.37 6.57 17.46
N ASN A 115 -15.22 7.23 16.66
CA ASN A 115 -16.48 7.79 17.10
C ASN A 115 -17.65 7.09 16.40
N VAL A 116 -18.43 6.32 17.14
CA VAL A 116 -19.61 5.63 16.60
C VAL A 116 -20.74 6.64 16.39
N THR A 117 -21.20 6.77 15.15
CA THR A 117 -22.21 7.77 14.75
C THR A 117 -23.60 7.18 14.55
N ARG A 118 -23.68 5.87 14.22
CA ARG A 118 -24.97 5.22 14.01
C ARG A 118 -24.98 3.77 14.46
N VAL A 119 -26.03 3.43 15.19
CA VAL A 119 -26.30 2.08 15.67
C VAL A 119 -27.75 1.71 15.42
N ILE A 120 -28.04 0.40 15.40
CA ILE A 120 -29.41 -0.14 15.45
C ILE A 120 -29.52 -1.17 16.57
N ASP A 121 -30.75 -1.40 17.04
CA ASP A 121 -30.99 -2.45 18.01
C ASP A 121 -30.78 -3.82 17.36
N TYR A 122 -29.95 -4.64 18.00
CA TYR A 122 -29.76 -6.01 17.61
C TYR A 122 -30.80 -6.89 18.32
N GLY A 123 -31.87 -7.22 17.59
CA GLY A 123 -33.05 -7.85 18.13
C GLY A 123 -32.88 -9.23 18.78
N ALA A 124 -31.73 -9.89 18.58
CA ALA A 124 -31.47 -11.22 19.17
C ALA A 124 -31.11 -11.15 20.67
N VAL A 125 -30.54 -10.04 21.14
CA VAL A 125 -30.14 -9.84 22.54
C VAL A 125 -30.55 -8.43 23.00
N PRO A 126 -31.47 -8.31 23.97
CA PRO A 126 -31.90 -7.01 24.49
C PRO A 126 -30.73 -6.15 25.00
N GLY A 127 -30.71 -4.86 24.65
CA GLY A 127 -29.68 -3.92 25.06
C GLY A 127 -28.36 -4.02 24.27
N THR A 128 -28.32 -4.86 23.23
CA THR A 128 -27.16 -4.97 22.32
C THR A 128 -27.47 -4.15 21.04
N HIS A 129 -26.51 -3.28 20.66
CA HIS A 129 -26.64 -2.42 19.49
C HIS A 129 -25.57 -2.80 18.45
N ALA A 130 -26.02 -2.97 17.20
CA ALA A 130 -25.13 -3.18 16.07
C ALA A 130 -24.64 -1.84 15.52
N VAL A 131 -23.36 -1.71 15.27
CA VAL A 131 -22.75 -0.50 14.72
C VAL A 131 -22.88 -0.52 13.20
N LEU A 132 -23.52 0.50 12.62
CA LEU A 132 -23.68 0.64 11.17
C LEU A 132 -22.81 1.73 10.55
N GLU A 133 -22.37 2.69 11.38
CA GLU A 133 -21.52 3.78 10.90
C GLU A 133 -20.65 4.31 12.04
N TYR A 134 -19.41 4.65 11.72
CA TYR A 134 -18.49 5.33 12.62
C TYR A 134 -17.50 6.21 11.86
N GLN A 135 -16.90 7.15 12.59
CA GLN A 135 -15.79 7.99 12.13
C GLN A 135 -14.47 7.44 12.68
N LEU A 136 -13.44 7.45 11.84
CA LEU A 136 -12.07 7.18 12.24
C LEU A 136 -11.20 8.42 12.06
N PHE A 137 -10.52 8.80 13.14
CA PHE A 137 -9.64 9.94 13.17
C PHE A 137 -8.18 9.49 13.06
N TYR A 138 -7.54 9.83 11.94
CA TYR A 138 -6.13 9.53 11.68
C TYR A 138 -5.33 10.82 11.51
N ARG A 139 -4.06 10.80 11.90
CA ARG A 139 -3.15 11.87 11.49
C ARG A 139 -2.96 11.82 9.97
N SER A 140 -3.01 13.00 9.33
CA SER A 140 -2.83 13.11 7.87
C SER A 140 -1.52 12.46 7.44
N ARG A 141 -0.43 12.68 8.18
CA ARG A 141 0.87 12.05 7.93
C ARG A 141 0.80 10.53 7.90
N TYR A 142 0.15 9.91 8.88
CA TYR A 142 -0.01 8.45 8.94
C TYR A 142 -0.74 7.89 7.73
N ALA A 143 -1.83 8.54 7.33
CA ALA A 143 -2.62 8.14 6.15
C ALA A 143 -1.86 8.38 4.84
N GLU A 144 -1.19 9.51 4.70
CA GLU A 144 -0.42 9.90 3.52
C GLU A 144 0.82 9.02 3.33
N ASP A 145 1.55 8.72 4.39
CA ASP A 145 2.72 7.84 4.36
C ASP A 145 2.30 6.41 3.98
N THR A 146 1.19 5.91 4.56
CA THR A 146 0.62 4.61 4.19
C THR A 146 0.21 4.58 2.72
N PHE A 147 -0.53 5.58 2.25
CA PHE A 147 -0.92 5.70 0.85
C PHE A 147 0.30 5.77 -0.08
N THR A 148 1.30 6.57 0.29
CA THR A 148 2.53 6.75 -0.50
C THR A 148 3.30 5.45 -0.66
N SER A 149 3.32 4.59 0.37
CA SER A 149 3.96 3.28 0.29
C SER A 149 3.29 2.34 -0.72
N CYS A 150 2.01 2.58 -1.05
CA CYS A 150 1.20 1.74 -1.92
C CYS A 150 0.96 2.30 -3.32
N ARG A 151 1.03 3.63 -3.49
CA ARG A 151 0.58 4.30 -4.73
C ARG A 151 1.33 3.89 -5.99
N GLY A 152 2.59 3.45 -5.84
CA GLY A 152 3.44 3.02 -6.95
C GLY A 152 3.29 1.56 -7.35
N VAL A 153 2.61 0.75 -6.52
CA VAL A 153 2.51 -0.70 -6.72
C VAL A 153 1.78 -1.03 -8.02
N ARG A 154 2.37 -1.93 -8.81
CA ARG A 154 1.83 -2.39 -10.09
C ARG A 154 1.08 -3.71 -9.92
N LEU A 155 0.00 -3.86 -10.68
CA LEU A 155 -0.72 -5.13 -10.80
C LEU A 155 0.13 -6.13 -11.58
N PRO A 156 0.35 -7.37 -11.07
CA PRO A 156 1.16 -8.37 -11.77
C PRO A 156 0.61 -8.72 -13.16
N ALA A 157 -0.71 -8.77 -13.31
CA ALA A 157 -1.35 -9.22 -14.54
C ALA A 157 -1.37 -8.17 -15.66
N THR A 158 -1.49 -6.88 -15.33
CA THR A 158 -1.74 -5.80 -16.30
C THR A 158 -0.65 -4.74 -16.34
N GLY A 159 0.21 -4.68 -15.32
CA GLY A 159 1.18 -3.61 -15.13
C GLY A 159 0.57 -2.25 -14.78
N GLY A 160 -0.74 -2.15 -14.66
CA GLY A 160 -1.45 -0.95 -14.19
C GLY A 160 -1.21 -0.70 -12.70
N TYR A 161 -1.54 0.49 -12.22
CA TYR A 161 -1.42 0.80 -10.79
C TYR A 161 -2.49 0.08 -9.97
N ALA A 162 -2.09 -0.64 -8.94
CA ALA A 162 -2.98 -1.32 -8.01
C ALA A 162 -3.97 -0.35 -7.35
N ILE A 163 -3.50 0.85 -6.99
CA ILE A 163 -4.30 1.88 -6.35
C ILE A 163 -5.50 2.32 -7.20
N ALA A 164 -5.44 2.18 -8.53
CA ALA A 164 -6.55 2.52 -9.41
C ALA A 164 -7.80 1.68 -9.12
N THR A 165 -7.63 0.42 -8.71
CA THR A 165 -8.73 -0.49 -8.35
C THR A 165 -9.29 -0.22 -6.96
N MET A 166 -8.57 0.56 -6.15
CA MET A 166 -8.88 0.83 -4.74
C MET A 166 -9.27 2.30 -4.49
N CYS A 167 -9.51 3.06 -5.54
CA CYS A 167 -9.82 4.51 -5.47
C CYS A 167 -11.05 4.91 -6.29
N GLY A 168 -11.79 3.94 -6.82
CA GLY A 168 -13.03 4.12 -7.57
C GLY A 168 -12.86 5.06 -8.77
N ARG A 169 -13.75 6.05 -8.89
CA ARG A 169 -13.78 7.00 -10.03
C ARG A 169 -12.53 7.86 -10.21
N TYR A 170 -11.69 7.97 -9.20
CA TYR A 170 -10.48 8.81 -9.25
C TYR A 170 -9.32 8.12 -9.96
N GLY A 171 -9.37 6.79 -10.13
CA GLY A 171 -8.26 6.04 -10.72
C GLY A 171 -6.96 6.23 -9.95
N ALA A 172 -5.81 6.04 -10.60
CA ALA A 172 -4.51 6.22 -9.96
C ALA A 172 -4.05 7.67 -9.92
N GLN A 173 -4.39 8.46 -10.94
CA GLN A 173 -3.84 9.82 -11.11
C GLN A 173 -4.44 10.85 -10.15
N LEU A 174 -5.73 10.75 -9.86
CA LEU A 174 -6.45 11.67 -8.99
C LEU A 174 -6.70 11.08 -7.59
N CYS A 175 -6.16 9.89 -7.32
CA CYS A 175 -6.26 9.25 -6.03
C CYS A 175 -5.41 9.98 -4.98
N THR A 176 -6.00 10.30 -3.85
CA THR A 176 -5.35 10.83 -2.66
C THR A 176 -5.53 9.86 -1.52
N ALA A 177 -4.81 10.02 -0.42
CA ALA A 177 -5.01 9.23 0.79
C ALA A 177 -6.46 9.28 1.27
N GLN A 178 -7.11 10.45 1.25
CA GLN A 178 -8.51 10.61 1.61
C GLN A 178 -9.45 9.84 0.66
N HIS A 179 -9.30 10.01 -0.67
CA HIS A 179 -10.12 9.30 -1.66
C HIS A 179 -9.99 7.78 -1.54
N TRP A 180 -8.77 7.31 -1.30
CA TRP A 180 -8.47 5.90 -1.12
C TRP A 180 -9.17 5.32 0.11
N LEU A 181 -9.08 6.00 1.26
CA LEU A 181 -9.74 5.58 2.49
C LEU A 181 -11.26 5.70 2.39
N ASP A 182 -11.80 6.77 1.80
CA ASP A 182 -13.24 6.95 1.59
C ASP A 182 -13.83 5.84 0.70
N PHE A 183 -13.08 5.40 -0.32
CA PHE A 183 -13.48 4.25 -1.13
C PHE A 183 -13.51 2.97 -0.30
N GLN A 184 -12.47 2.72 0.52
CA GLN A 184 -12.40 1.54 1.39
C GLN A 184 -13.56 1.51 2.41
N GLY A 185 -13.93 2.66 2.96
CA GLY A 185 -14.97 2.81 3.98
C GLY A 185 -16.39 2.87 3.44
N ASN A 186 -16.60 2.88 2.14
CA ASN A 186 -17.93 3.03 1.54
C ASN A 186 -18.69 1.68 1.53
N LYS A 187 -19.77 1.60 2.29
CA LYS A 187 -20.62 0.40 2.37
C LYS A 187 -21.24 -0.03 1.04
N ASN A 188 -21.34 0.88 0.06
CA ASN A 188 -22.00 0.61 -1.22
C ASN A 188 -21.07 -0.02 -2.28
N ASN A 189 -19.79 -0.18 -2.00
CA ASN A 189 -18.84 -0.80 -2.94
C ASN A 189 -18.65 -2.32 -2.74
N GLY A 190 -19.34 -2.91 -1.76
CA GLY A 190 -19.25 -4.34 -1.47
C GLY A 190 -18.01 -4.78 -0.67
N LEU A 191 -17.12 -3.85 -0.30
CA LEU A 191 -15.90 -4.14 0.45
C LEU A 191 -16.09 -4.00 1.96
N ALA A 192 -16.83 -2.98 2.41
CA ALA A 192 -17.10 -2.73 3.81
C ALA A 192 -18.53 -3.15 4.20
N PRO A 193 -18.73 -3.86 5.32
CA PRO A 193 -20.07 -4.26 5.78
C PRO A 193 -20.87 -3.11 6.41
N LEU A 194 -20.21 -1.96 6.65
CA LEU A 194 -20.76 -0.77 7.26
C LEU A 194 -20.06 0.48 6.72
N GLN A 195 -20.59 1.66 7.06
CA GLN A 195 -19.98 2.93 6.63
C GLN A 195 -18.86 3.35 7.58
N ILE A 196 -17.67 3.60 7.02
CA ILE A 196 -16.53 4.16 7.74
C ILE A 196 -16.22 5.53 7.14
N ASN A 197 -16.27 6.58 7.96
CA ASN A 197 -15.95 7.93 7.55
C ASN A 197 -14.57 8.33 8.09
N PHE A 198 -13.56 8.33 7.24
CA PHE A 198 -12.21 8.70 7.63
C PHE A 198 -12.06 10.21 7.75
N ARG A 199 -11.48 10.66 8.86
CA ARG A 199 -11.17 12.06 9.17
C ARG A 199 -9.66 12.21 9.32
N LEU A 200 -9.02 12.80 8.31
CA LEU A 200 -7.59 13.07 8.32
C LEU A 200 -7.32 14.43 8.94
N LEU A 201 -6.53 14.46 10.00
CA LEU A 201 -6.26 15.66 10.77
C LEU A 201 -4.77 16.02 10.69
N PRO A 202 -4.43 17.29 10.39
CA PRO A 202 -3.05 17.75 10.42
C PRO A 202 -2.47 17.70 11.84
N ASN A 203 -1.15 17.74 11.94
CA ASN A 203 -0.46 17.76 13.23
C ASN A 203 -0.90 18.96 14.06
N GLY A 204 -1.13 18.75 15.35
CA GLY A 204 -1.59 19.78 16.27
C GLY A 204 -3.09 20.10 16.22
N SER A 205 -3.84 19.51 15.29
CA SER A 205 -5.30 19.62 15.28
C SER A 205 -5.91 18.51 16.13
N GLU A 206 -6.73 18.88 17.10
CA GLU A 206 -7.47 17.93 17.93
C GLU A 206 -8.98 18.19 17.85
N PRO A 207 -9.77 17.14 17.61
CA PRO A 207 -11.21 17.27 17.41
C PRO A 207 -11.98 17.55 18.70
N GLY A 208 -11.32 17.51 19.86
CA GLY A 208 -11.96 17.67 21.19
C GLY A 208 -12.62 16.37 21.68
N GLN A 209 -13.37 16.47 22.76
CA GLN A 209 -14.13 15.36 23.37
C GLN A 209 -13.28 14.13 23.78
N GLY A 210 -11.98 14.30 23.99
CA GLY A 210 -11.07 13.20 24.33
C GLY A 210 -10.61 12.35 23.12
N ILE A 211 -10.98 12.73 21.90
CA ILE A 211 -10.56 12.04 20.69
C ILE A 211 -9.08 12.36 20.41
N ALA A 212 -8.26 11.33 20.33
CA ALA A 212 -6.85 11.39 19.95
C ALA A 212 -6.64 10.66 18.61
N PRO A 213 -6.35 11.38 17.51
CA PRO A 213 -6.17 10.77 16.20
C PRO A 213 -5.03 9.75 16.20
N LEU A 214 -5.25 8.60 15.57
CA LEU A 214 -4.24 7.55 15.43
C LEU A 214 -3.05 8.06 14.61
N ASP A 215 -1.84 7.89 15.16
CA ASP A 215 -0.57 8.14 14.49
C ASP A 215 0.36 6.95 14.79
N ALA A 216 0.48 6.03 13.86
CA ALA A 216 1.28 4.83 14.00
C ALA A 216 2.49 4.86 13.06
N PRO A 217 3.56 4.11 13.36
CA PRO A 217 4.69 3.97 12.44
C PRO A 217 4.28 3.37 11.10
N VAL A 218 4.89 3.86 10.03
CA VAL A 218 4.68 3.40 8.65
C VAL A 218 6.00 2.96 8.04
N TRP A 219 6.02 1.81 7.40
CA TRP A 219 7.15 1.31 6.64
C TRP A 219 7.24 2.03 5.29
N ARG A 220 8.39 2.61 4.99
CA ARG A 220 8.65 3.16 3.67
C ARG A 220 8.78 2.02 2.66
N CYS A 221 8.38 2.23 1.42
CA CYS A 221 8.46 1.20 0.39
C CYS A 221 9.91 0.78 0.03
N ASP A 222 10.89 1.64 0.30
CA ASP A 222 12.31 1.35 0.15
C ASP A 222 12.95 0.63 1.37
N GLN A 223 12.12 0.23 2.33
CA GLN A 223 12.55 -0.48 3.54
C GLN A 223 11.92 -1.86 3.63
N ALA A 224 12.68 -2.82 4.12
CA ALA A 224 12.17 -4.16 4.43
C ALA A 224 11.33 -4.10 5.72
N PRO A 225 10.07 -4.55 5.71
CA PRO A 225 9.24 -4.54 6.91
C PRO A 225 9.59 -5.64 7.94
N SER A 226 10.40 -6.61 7.54
CA SER A 226 10.94 -7.66 8.39
C SER A 226 12.23 -8.22 7.81
N ALA A 227 13.00 -8.98 8.62
CA ALA A 227 14.31 -9.50 8.21
C ALA A 227 14.26 -10.55 7.08
N ASP A 228 13.10 -11.16 6.88
CA ASP A 228 12.82 -12.19 5.86
C ASP A 228 12.15 -11.62 4.60
N GLN A 229 11.94 -10.30 4.55
CA GLN A 229 11.32 -9.61 3.42
C GLN A 229 12.29 -8.60 2.80
N GLU A 230 12.11 -8.35 1.51
CA GLU A 230 12.90 -7.35 0.78
C GLU A 230 12.14 -6.03 0.64
N PRO A 231 12.85 -4.90 0.43
CA PRO A 231 12.22 -3.66 0.00
C PRO A 231 11.45 -3.85 -1.31
N CYS A 232 10.49 -2.98 -1.57
CA CYS A 232 9.77 -3.01 -2.84
C CYS A 232 10.71 -2.66 -4.00
N SER A 233 10.46 -3.23 -5.18
CA SER A 233 11.27 -2.97 -6.36
C SER A 233 11.16 -1.52 -6.84
N CYS A 234 12.17 -1.05 -7.60
CA CYS A 234 12.14 0.28 -8.23
C CYS A 234 10.90 0.52 -9.11
N GLN A 235 10.32 -0.54 -9.70
CA GLN A 235 9.08 -0.43 -10.48
C GLN A 235 7.86 -0.03 -9.63
N ASP A 236 7.86 -0.44 -8.37
CA ASP A 236 6.74 -0.27 -7.45
C ASP A 236 7.00 0.83 -6.40
N CYS A 237 8.26 1.26 -6.28
CA CYS A 237 8.72 2.24 -5.30
C CYS A 237 9.82 3.11 -5.89
N ALA A 238 9.51 4.35 -6.22
CA ALA A 238 10.49 5.29 -6.81
C ALA A 238 11.70 5.56 -5.90
N GLN A 239 11.50 5.50 -4.58
CA GLN A 239 12.56 5.68 -3.59
C GLN A 239 13.56 4.52 -3.56
N ALA A 240 13.17 3.33 -4.02
CA ALA A 240 14.05 2.16 -4.13
C ALA A 240 14.88 2.16 -5.42
N CYS A 241 14.67 3.11 -6.33
CA CYS A 241 15.45 3.21 -7.55
C CYS A 241 16.90 3.63 -7.25
N PRO A 242 17.90 3.00 -7.88
CA PRO A 242 19.26 3.46 -7.77
C PRO A 242 19.39 4.89 -8.33
N PRO A 243 20.31 5.71 -7.80
CA PRO A 243 20.53 7.04 -8.33
C PRO A 243 20.90 6.94 -9.83
N VAL A 244 20.26 7.76 -10.64
CA VAL A 244 20.63 7.87 -12.07
C VAL A 244 22.03 8.44 -12.12
N VAL A 245 23.02 7.59 -12.45
CA VAL A 245 24.35 8.06 -12.77
C VAL A 245 24.23 8.73 -14.15
N PRO A 246 24.52 10.04 -14.27
CA PRO A 246 24.54 10.67 -15.59
C PRO A 246 25.50 9.86 -16.49
N PRO A 247 25.16 9.65 -17.76
CA PRO A 247 26.07 8.97 -18.68
C PRO A 247 27.41 9.66 -18.58
N SER A 248 28.47 8.88 -18.41
CA SER A 248 29.84 9.40 -18.52
C SER A 248 29.94 10.18 -19.82
N ASP A 249 30.66 11.33 -19.78
CA ASP A 249 30.89 12.11 -20.98
C ASP A 249 31.28 11.18 -22.15
N PRO A 250 30.69 11.38 -23.32
CA PRO A 250 31.04 10.54 -24.47
C PRO A 250 32.54 10.58 -24.66
N PRO A 251 33.18 9.44 -24.96
CA PRO A 251 34.60 9.43 -25.16
C PRO A 251 35.00 10.49 -26.19
N PRO A 252 36.12 11.19 -25.99
CA PRO A 252 36.53 12.27 -26.88
C PRO A 252 36.51 11.77 -28.33
N PRO A 253 35.98 12.57 -29.28
CA PRO A 253 35.87 12.16 -30.66
C PRO A 253 37.23 11.79 -31.18
N PHE A 254 37.35 10.62 -31.85
CA PHE A 254 38.58 10.18 -32.47
C PHE A 254 38.98 11.16 -33.59
N ARG A 255 40.07 11.89 -33.39
CA ARG A 255 40.57 12.87 -34.35
C ARG A 255 41.98 12.54 -34.75
N VAL A 256 42.30 12.76 -36.05
CA VAL A 256 43.67 12.71 -36.60
C VAL A 256 44.00 14.16 -37.02
N GLY A 257 44.77 14.86 -36.17
CA GLY A 257 44.95 16.31 -36.31
C GLY A 257 43.64 17.06 -36.07
N GLU A 258 43.23 17.91 -37.02
CA GLU A 258 41.95 18.64 -36.95
C GLU A 258 40.80 17.91 -37.65
N ALA A 259 41.07 16.79 -38.32
CA ALA A 259 40.07 16.04 -39.08
C ALA A 259 39.44 14.93 -38.25
N ASP A 260 38.20 14.55 -38.60
CA ASP A 260 37.51 13.39 -38.04
C ASP A 260 38.29 12.11 -38.37
N GLY A 261 38.70 11.36 -37.35
CA GLY A 261 39.54 10.17 -37.50
C GLY A 261 38.86 9.06 -38.31
N VAL A 262 37.53 8.92 -38.20
CA VAL A 262 36.78 7.91 -38.96
C VAL A 262 36.80 8.27 -40.44
N LEU A 263 36.60 9.55 -40.79
CA LEU A 263 36.70 10.03 -42.17
C LEU A 263 38.08 9.80 -42.78
N VAL A 264 39.16 10.08 -42.01
CA VAL A 264 40.54 9.85 -42.46
C VAL A 264 40.78 8.36 -42.75
N ILE A 265 40.35 7.46 -41.87
CA ILE A 265 40.46 6.02 -42.08
C ILE A 265 39.70 5.59 -43.35
N CYS A 266 38.47 6.07 -43.54
CA CYS A 266 37.67 5.75 -44.72
C CYS A 266 38.36 6.21 -46.01
N ILE A 267 38.94 7.43 -46.02
CA ILE A 267 39.72 7.94 -47.19
C ILE A 267 40.95 7.07 -47.46
N VAL A 268 41.68 6.69 -46.43
CA VAL A 268 42.88 5.84 -46.59
C VAL A 268 42.51 4.47 -47.16
N ILE A 269 41.48 3.84 -46.61
CA ILE A 269 40.97 2.55 -47.10
C ILE A 269 40.55 2.65 -48.56
N PHE A 270 39.78 3.70 -48.89
CA PHE A 270 39.35 3.92 -50.28
C PHE A 270 40.52 4.11 -51.23
N ALA A 271 41.51 4.93 -50.85
CA ALA A 271 42.69 5.15 -51.65
C ALA A 271 43.52 3.85 -51.91
N VAL A 272 43.70 3.04 -50.88
CA VAL A 272 44.34 1.75 -50.96
C VAL A 272 43.61 0.80 -51.92
N LEU A 273 42.27 0.70 -51.75
CA LEU A 273 41.46 -0.15 -52.63
C LEU A 273 41.48 0.34 -54.09
N ALA A 274 41.47 1.65 -54.33
CA ALA A 274 41.58 2.23 -55.67
C ALA A 274 42.92 1.93 -56.31
N LEU A 275 44.04 2.04 -55.57
CA LEU A 275 45.40 1.70 -56.05
C LEU A 275 45.52 0.21 -56.40
N VAL A 276 44.98 -0.67 -55.53
CA VAL A 276 44.96 -2.12 -55.76
C VAL A 276 44.15 -2.43 -57.03
N PHE A 277 43.00 -1.81 -57.19
CA PHE A 277 42.18 -1.99 -58.38
C PHE A 277 42.87 -1.51 -59.63
N LEU A 278 43.52 -0.31 -59.63
CA LEU A 278 44.29 0.21 -60.77
C LEU A 278 45.43 -0.70 -61.11
N ALA A 279 46.18 -1.17 -60.10
CA ALA A 279 47.29 -2.11 -60.34
C ALA A 279 46.80 -3.41 -60.99
N ALA A 280 45.67 -3.97 -60.50
CA ALA A 280 45.09 -5.18 -61.07
C ALA A 280 44.66 -5.00 -62.56
N VAL A 281 44.05 -3.83 -62.86
CA VAL A 281 43.64 -3.49 -64.24
C VAL A 281 44.81 -3.33 -65.13
N LEU A 282 45.90 -2.64 -64.71
CA LEU A 282 47.07 -2.46 -65.48
C LEU A 282 47.83 -3.79 -65.73
N CYS A 283 47.97 -4.64 -64.73
CA CYS A 283 48.55 -5.97 -64.89
C CYS A 283 47.75 -6.85 -65.87
N ARG A 284 46.43 -6.79 -65.83
CA ARG A 284 45.59 -7.53 -66.80
C ARG A 284 45.72 -7.00 -68.20
N ARG A 285 45.86 -5.68 -68.43
CA ARG A 285 46.14 -5.11 -69.76
C ARG A 285 47.52 -5.48 -70.31
N GLY A 286 48.55 -5.44 -69.46
CA GLY A 286 49.88 -5.85 -69.87
C GLY A 286 50.02 -7.34 -70.21
N SER A 287 49.21 -8.21 -69.61
CA SER A 287 49.14 -9.65 -69.93
C SER A 287 48.32 -9.96 -71.20
N ALA A 288 47.52 -9.01 -71.71
CA ALA A 288 46.69 -9.17 -72.91
C ALA A 288 47.46 -8.67 -74.17
N GLU A 289 48.59 -7.93 -74.02
CA GLU A 289 49.39 -7.43 -75.09
C GLU A 289 50.70 -8.23 -75.32
N ALA A 290 51.00 -9.28 -74.51
CA ALA A 290 52.06 -10.21 -74.62
C ALA A 290 51.54 -11.59 -75.16
#